data_b22bf29d03ff9083489c9df3e794b603
#
_entry.id   b22bf29d03ff9083489c9df3e794b603
#
_cell.length_a   1.000
_cell.length_b   1.000
_cell.length_c   1.000
_cell.angle_alpha   90.00
_cell.angle_beta   90.00
_cell.angle_gamma   90.00
#
_symmetry.space_group_name_H-M   'P 1'
#
loop_
_entity.id
_entity.type
_entity.pdbx_description
1 polymer ?
#
loop_
_entity_poly.entity_id
_entity_poly.type
_entity_poly.pdbx_seq_one_letter_code
_entity_poly.pdbx_strand_id
1 'polypeptide(L)'
;ASPLTLSARALAKMEEREGKVPNWYLDMSLLAKYWDGKTRSYHHTAPINMNYALREGLRLVAEEGLEARWERHQTNAQLFWDGLEAMGMSCLVEDPALRIPSLTTVRVPDGVDAKVVAGRLLNEYNIEVAGGFGQLAGQVWRVGLMGFNSRPENVLLLLSAMKEIMG
;
A
#
# COMPACT_ATOMS: atom_id res chain seq x y z
N ALA A 1 8.81 -3.90 -10.00
CA ALA A 1 8.61 -3.15 -11.23
C ALA A 1 7.98 -1.81 -10.90
N SER A 2 8.44 -0.74 -11.55
CA SER A 2 7.87 0.61 -11.37
C SER A 2 7.49 1.14 -12.76
N PRO A 3 6.18 1.24 -13.09
CA PRO A 3 5.77 1.86 -14.33
C PRO A 3 6.17 3.35 -14.32
N LEU A 4 6.72 3.82 -15.43
CA LEU A 4 7.17 5.19 -15.58
C LEU A 4 6.69 5.73 -16.93
N THR A 5 6.16 6.95 -16.92
CA THR A 5 5.84 7.69 -18.14
C THR A 5 6.62 9.00 -18.16
N LEU A 6 7.05 9.41 -19.35
CA LEU A 6 7.78 10.65 -19.55
C LEU A 6 7.01 11.56 -20.51
N SER A 7 6.84 12.83 -20.13
CA SER A 7 6.27 13.83 -21.03
C SER A 7 7.26 14.22 -22.14
N ALA A 8 6.76 14.75 -23.25
CA ALA A 8 7.60 15.27 -24.34
C ALA A 8 8.64 16.31 -23.82
N ARG A 9 8.23 17.16 -22.86
CA ARG A 9 9.13 18.14 -22.24
C ARG A 9 10.26 17.46 -21.44
N ALA A 10 9.96 16.36 -20.75
CA ALA A 10 10.98 15.60 -20.01
C ALA A 10 11.97 14.91 -20.96
N LEU A 11 11.48 14.35 -22.07
CA LEU A 11 12.32 13.74 -23.09
C LEU A 11 13.25 14.77 -23.74
N ALA A 12 12.73 15.93 -24.14
CA ALA A 12 13.57 17.02 -24.69
C ALA A 12 14.65 17.45 -23.69
N LYS A 13 14.31 17.55 -22.38
CA LYS A 13 15.28 17.90 -21.35
C LYS A 13 16.36 16.84 -21.14
N MET A 14 16.02 15.57 -21.40
CA MET A 14 17.04 14.49 -21.39
C MET A 14 18.01 14.61 -22.56
N GLU A 15 17.53 14.98 -23.76
CA GLU A 15 18.34 15.17 -24.95
C GLU A 15 19.30 16.37 -24.83
N GLU A 16 18.87 17.45 -24.17
CA GLU A 16 19.67 18.65 -23.90
C GLU A 16 20.80 18.41 -22.85
N ARG A 17 20.82 17.28 -22.21
CA ARG A 17 21.76 17.00 -21.13
C ARG A 17 23.19 16.84 -21.67
N GLU A 18 24.10 17.69 -21.23
CA GLU A 18 25.50 17.65 -21.64
C GLU A 18 26.33 16.56 -20.94
N GLY A 19 25.96 16.16 -19.73
CA GLY A 19 26.67 15.17 -18.92
C GLY A 19 26.08 13.78 -18.98
N LYS A 20 26.92 12.74 -18.78
CA LYS A 20 26.43 11.36 -18.62
C LYS A 20 25.59 11.21 -17.35
N VAL A 21 24.53 10.39 -17.43
CA VAL A 21 23.80 9.96 -16.25
C VAL A 21 24.73 9.10 -15.37
N PRO A 22 24.93 9.43 -14.09
CA PRO A 22 25.90 8.72 -13.24
C PRO A 22 25.49 7.28 -12.91
N ASN A 23 24.21 6.96 -13.06
CA ASN A 23 23.68 5.63 -12.82
C ASN A 23 23.20 5.00 -14.14
N TRP A 24 23.99 4.06 -14.66
CA TRP A 24 23.68 3.35 -15.91
C TRP A 24 22.29 2.70 -15.90
N TYR A 25 21.89 2.08 -14.78
CA TYR A 25 20.61 1.37 -14.68
C TYR A 25 19.38 2.30 -14.79
N LEU A 26 19.53 3.54 -14.32
CA LEU A 26 18.47 4.57 -14.35
C LEU A 26 18.59 5.53 -15.55
N ASP A 27 19.50 5.24 -16.48
CA ASP A 27 19.66 6.06 -17.69
C ASP A 27 18.54 5.78 -18.69
N MET A 28 17.53 6.64 -18.68
CA MET A 28 16.37 6.52 -19.56
C MET A 28 16.70 6.70 -21.05
N SER A 29 17.80 7.38 -21.37
CA SER A 29 18.25 7.51 -22.76
C SER A 29 18.77 6.18 -23.32
N LEU A 30 19.38 5.36 -22.48
CA LEU A 30 19.78 4.00 -22.85
C LEU A 30 18.60 3.04 -22.88
N LEU A 31 17.66 3.19 -21.93
CA LEU A 31 16.42 2.40 -21.91
C LEU A 31 15.55 2.67 -23.12
N ALA A 32 15.45 3.93 -23.59
CA ALA A 32 14.68 4.28 -24.79
C ALA A 32 15.15 3.48 -26.02
N LYS A 33 16.44 3.23 -26.18
CA LYS A 33 16.99 2.42 -27.26
C LYS A 33 16.56 0.95 -27.22
N TYR A 34 16.08 0.46 -26.09
CA TYR A 34 15.63 -0.91 -25.93
C TYR A 34 14.28 -1.17 -26.60
N TRP A 35 13.40 -0.17 -26.68
CA TRP A 35 12.09 -0.29 -27.30
C TRP A 35 11.84 0.62 -28.53
N ASP A 36 12.85 1.41 -28.91
CA ASP A 36 12.76 2.35 -30.04
C ASP A 36 13.00 1.67 -31.41
N GLY A 37 12.24 0.70 -31.70
CA GLY A 37 11.75 0.24 -33.01
C GLY A 37 12.70 -0.32 -34.08
N LYS A 38 13.88 0.21 -34.33
CA LYS A 38 14.70 -0.15 -35.51
C LYS A 38 15.85 -1.11 -35.22
N THR A 39 16.50 -0.96 -34.10
CA THR A 39 17.60 -1.84 -33.69
C THR A 39 17.53 -1.98 -32.17
N ARG A 40 16.99 -3.08 -31.72
CA ARG A 40 16.88 -3.37 -30.29
C ARG A 40 18.26 -3.40 -29.65
N SER A 41 18.55 -2.47 -28.74
CA SER A 41 19.72 -2.49 -27.89
C SER A 41 19.34 -3.06 -26.54
N TYR A 42 19.90 -4.24 -26.18
CA TYR A 42 19.68 -4.82 -24.86
C TYR A 42 20.30 -3.93 -23.78
N HIS A 43 19.53 -3.61 -22.77
CA HIS A 43 20.02 -2.84 -21.61
C HIS A 43 20.15 -3.73 -20.37
N HIS A 44 19.06 -4.33 -19.91
CA HIS A 44 19.04 -5.25 -18.78
C HIS A 44 17.85 -6.20 -18.89
N THR A 45 17.91 -7.31 -18.16
CA THR A 45 16.78 -8.25 -18.10
C THR A 45 15.62 -7.64 -17.31
N ALA A 46 14.45 -7.57 -17.93
CA ALA A 46 13.25 -7.14 -17.25
C ALA A 46 12.93 -8.05 -16.05
N PRO A 47 12.32 -7.52 -14.97
CA PRO A 47 11.92 -8.32 -13.81
C PRO A 47 10.70 -9.20 -14.14
N ILE A 48 10.93 -10.29 -14.86
CA ILE A 48 9.91 -11.13 -15.51
C ILE A 48 8.87 -11.63 -14.50
N ASN A 49 9.31 -12.18 -13.36
CA ASN A 49 8.39 -12.68 -12.34
C ASN A 49 7.49 -11.58 -11.76
N MET A 50 8.03 -10.37 -11.57
CA MET A 50 7.24 -9.22 -11.12
C MET A 50 6.25 -8.76 -12.19
N ASN A 51 6.60 -8.87 -13.48
CA ASN A 51 5.68 -8.54 -14.58
C ASN A 51 4.53 -9.55 -14.66
N TYR A 52 4.79 -10.84 -14.44
CA TYR A 52 3.73 -11.85 -14.33
C TYR A 52 2.82 -11.58 -13.11
N ALA A 53 3.39 -11.27 -11.95
CA ALA A 53 2.60 -10.93 -10.76
C ALA A 53 1.74 -9.68 -10.98
N LEU A 54 2.31 -8.63 -11.62
CA LEU A 54 1.56 -7.42 -11.96
C LEU A 54 0.43 -7.72 -12.95
N ARG A 55 0.71 -8.51 -14.00
CA ARG A 55 -0.32 -8.92 -14.98
C ARG A 55 -1.48 -9.64 -14.28
N GLU A 56 -1.18 -10.57 -13.38
CA GLU A 56 -2.21 -11.29 -12.64
C GLU A 56 -3.00 -10.37 -11.70
N GLY A 57 -2.33 -9.47 -11.00
CA GLY A 57 -3.00 -8.46 -10.17
C GLY A 57 -3.95 -7.57 -10.98
N LEU A 58 -3.53 -7.12 -12.18
CA LEU A 58 -4.36 -6.33 -13.09
C LEU A 58 -5.53 -7.15 -13.68
N ARG A 59 -5.32 -8.44 -13.95
CA ARG A 59 -6.39 -9.34 -14.39
C ARG A 59 -7.49 -9.44 -13.34
N LEU A 60 -7.14 -9.63 -12.07
CA LEU A 60 -8.09 -9.69 -10.96
C LEU A 60 -8.84 -8.35 -10.78
N VAL A 61 -8.15 -7.23 -10.94
CA VAL A 61 -8.80 -5.90 -10.92
C VAL A 61 -9.81 -5.74 -12.06
N ALA A 62 -9.46 -6.20 -13.27
CA ALA A 62 -10.33 -6.13 -14.42
C ALA A 62 -11.56 -7.05 -14.30
N GLU A 63 -11.41 -8.22 -13.69
CA GLU A 63 -12.52 -9.15 -13.44
C GLU A 63 -13.50 -8.64 -12.38
N GLU A 64 -12.98 -8.07 -11.29
CA GLU A 64 -13.82 -7.48 -10.24
C GLU A 64 -14.51 -6.20 -10.71
N GLY A 65 -13.84 -5.40 -11.54
CA GLY A 65 -14.26 -4.05 -11.92
C GLY A 65 -13.85 -3.00 -10.87
N LEU A 66 -13.58 -1.77 -11.33
CA LEU A 66 -13.08 -0.71 -10.45
C LEU A 66 -14.13 -0.25 -9.44
N GLU A 67 -15.36 -0.05 -9.88
CA GLU A 67 -16.46 0.42 -9.05
C GLU A 67 -16.78 -0.57 -7.94
N ALA A 68 -16.92 -1.87 -8.26
CA ALA A 68 -17.16 -2.93 -7.28
C ALA A 68 -16.01 -3.04 -6.29
N ARG A 69 -14.77 -2.88 -6.78
CA ARG A 69 -13.56 -2.88 -5.95
C ARG A 69 -13.54 -1.70 -4.98
N TRP A 70 -13.89 -0.50 -5.43
CA TRP A 70 -13.96 0.68 -4.56
C TRP A 70 -15.04 0.52 -3.49
N GLU A 71 -16.24 0.07 -3.87
CA GLU A 71 -17.34 -0.20 -2.96
C GLU A 71 -16.96 -1.22 -1.88
N ARG A 72 -16.33 -2.33 -2.28
CA ARG A 72 -15.84 -3.35 -1.34
C ARG A 72 -14.84 -2.79 -0.34
N HIS A 73 -13.88 -1.97 -0.80
CA HIS A 73 -12.92 -1.34 0.10
C HIS A 73 -13.60 -0.34 1.05
N GLN A 74 -14.54 0.46 0.54
CA GLN A 74 -15.26 1.43 1.37
C GLN A 74 -16.11 0.71 2.43
N THR A 75 -16.85 -0.33 2.04
CA THR A 75 -17.68 -1.11 2.97
C THR A 75 -16.84 -1.75 4.08
N ASN A 76 -15.71 -2.37 3.74
CA ASN A 76 -14.84 -2.99 4.73
C ASN A 76 -14.13 -1.97 5.63
N ALA A 77 -13.75 -0.82 5.09
CA ALA A 77 -13.19 0.26 5.89
C ALA A 77 -14.22 0.83 6.88
N GLN A 78 -15.47 1.01 6.44
CA GLN A 78 -16.55 1.46 7.31
C GLN A 78 -16.81 0.46 8.43
N LEU A 79 -16.90 -0.84 8.09
CA LEU A 79 -17.02 -1.91 9.09
C LEU A 79 -15.91 -1.87 10.14
N PHE A 80 -14.68 -1.58 9.71
CA PHE A 80 -13.55 -1.44 10.62
C PHE A 80 -13.66 -0.20 11.51
N TRP A 81 -14.02 0.95 10.95
CA TRP A 81 -14.19 2.20 11.71
C TRP A 81 -15.31 2.10 12.74
N ASP A 82 -16.44 1.52 12.37
CA ASP A 82 -17.58 1.29 13.29
C ASP A 82 -17.17 0.34 14.43
N GLY A 83 -16.41 -0.70 14.11
CA GLY A 83 -15.88 -1.63 15.12
C GLY A 83 -14.89 -0.98 16.08
N LEU A 84 -14.03 -0.08 15.61
CA LEU A 84 -13.13 0.69 16.46
C LEU A 84 -13.91 1.61 17.40
N GLU A 85 -14.91 2.34 16.87
CA GLU A 85 -15.76 3.22 17.66
C GLU A 85 -16.53 2.45 18.75
N ALA A 86 -17.07 1.28 18.41
CA ALA A 86 -17.73 0.39 19.38
C ALA A 86 -16.81 -0.11 20.50
N MET A 87 -15.50 -0.13 20.26
CA MET A 87 -14.45 -0.44 21.25
C MET A 87 -13.95 0.80 22.01
N GLY A 88 -14.49 1.99 21.74
CA GLY A 88 -14.02 3.25 22.32
C GLY A 88 -12.68 3.74 21.74
N MET A 89 -12.28 3.22 20.59
CA MET A 89 -11.03 3.58 19.90
C MET A 89 -11.30 4.64 18.83
N SER A 90 -10.26 5.39 18.47
CA SER A 90 -10.37 6.45 17.47
C SER A 90 -9.33 6.35 16.36
N CYS A 91 -9.71 6.85 15.19
CA CYS A 91 -8.78 7.06 14.08
C CYS A 91 -7.98 8.34 14.28
N LEU A 92 -6.73 8.36 13.81
CA LEU A 92 -5.91 9.58 13.79
C LEU A 92 -6.53 10.67 12.91
N VAL A 93 -7.09 10.28 11.76
CA VAL A 93 -7.86 11.17 10.87
C VAL A 93 -9.30 11.23 11.42
N GLU A 94 -9.63 12.33 12.07
CA GLU A 94 -10.91 12.50 12.78
C GLU A 94 -12.08 12.62 11.80
N ASP A 95 -11.93 13.46 10.76
CA ASP A 95 -12.96 13.63 9.73
C ASP A 95 -13.06 12.39 8.82
N PRO A 96 -14.19 11.65 8.84
CA PRO A 96 -14.38 10.48 7.99
C PRO A 96 -14.25 10.78 6.49
N ALA A 97 -14.59 12.00 6.06
CA ALA A 97 -14.51 12.40 4.65
C ALA A 97 -13.06 12.48 4.12
N LEU A 98 -12.08 12.58 5.03
CA LEU A 98 -10.66 12.62 4.70
C LEU A 98 -9.97 11.27 4.84
N ARG A 99 -10.66 10.23 5.29
CA ARG A 99 -10.11 8.87 5.43
C ARG A 99 -10.03 8.17 4.08
N ILE A 100 -8.97 7.45 3.86
CA ILE A 100 -8.85 6.55 2.69
C ILE A 100 -9.23 5.12 3.10
N PRO A 101 -10.02 4.38 2.29
CA PRO A 101 -10.52 3.07 2.68
C PRO A 101 -9.44 1.98 2.71
N SER A 102 -8.29 2.21 2.07
CA SER A 102 -7.21 1.22 2.00
C SER A 102 -6.26 1.23 3.19
N LEU A 103 -6.21 2.32 3.97
CA LEU A 103 -5.29 2.47 5.11
C LEU A 103 -5.93 3.29 6.22
N THR A 104 -6.06 2.70 7.39
CA THR A 104 -6.53 3.37 8.60
C THR A 104 -5.38 3.52 9.60
N THR A 105 -5.17 4.72 10.10
CA THR A 105 -4.27 4.98 11.22
C THR A 105 -5.09 5.07 12.49
N VAL A 106 -4.89 4.12 13.39
CA VAL A 106 -5.63 3.95 14.64
C VAL A 106 -4.79 4.51 15.79
N ARG A 107 -5.36 5.35 16.66
CA ARG A 107 -4.69 5.83 17.87
C ARG A 107 -4.55 4.68 18.87
N VAL A 108 -3.38 4.57 19.47
CA VAL A 108 -3.16 3.63 20.58
C VAL A 108 -3.83 4.22 21.81
N PRO A 109 -4.69 3.46 22.52
CA PRO A 109 -5.31 3.93 23.75
C PRO A 109 -4.26 4.22 24.85
N ASP A 110 -4.58 5.13 25.76
CA ASP A 110 -3.73 5.46 26.90
C ASP A 110 -3.46 4.20 27.76
N GLY A 111 -2.22 4.04 28.15
CA GLY A 111 -1.77 2.89 28.98
C GLY A 111 -1.53 1.61 28.19
N VAL A 112 -1.77 1.58 26.88
CA VAL A 112 -1.53 0.41 26.01
C VAL A 112 -0.15 0.51 25.37
N ASP A 113 0.64 -0.57 25.45
CA ASP A 113 1.91 -0.68 24.72
C ASP A 113 1.64 -1.13 23.26
N ALA A 114 1.85 -0.21 22.33
CA ALA A 114 1.62 -0.45 20.90
C ALA A 114 2.41 -1.64 20.33
N LYS A 115 3.64 -1.86 20.83
CA LYS A 115 4.53 -2.94 20.36
C LYS A 115 4.09 -4.30 20.92
N VAL A 116 3.65 -4.33 22.16
CA VAL A 116 3.14 -5.56 22.79
C VAL A 116 1.89 -6.03 22.05
N VAL A 117 0.94 -5.13 21.78
CA VAL A 117 -0.28 -5.47 21.02
C VAL A 117 0.04 -5.94 19.62
N ALA A 118 0.89 -5.22 18.87
CA ALA A 118 1.30 -5.64 17.53
C ALA A 118 2.05 -6.99 17.54
N GLY A 119 2.89 -7.23 18.53
CA GLY A 119 3.58 -8.51 18.71
C GLY A 119 2.63 -9.67 18.99
N ARG A 120 1.60 -9.47 19.83
CA ARG A 120 0.57 -10.48 20.10
C ARG A 120 -0.31 -10.73 18.88
N LEU A 121 -0.73 -9.68 18.15
CA LEU A 121 -1.45 -9.83 16.88
C LEU A 121 -0.67 -10.71 15.89
N LEU A 122 0.63 -10.48 15.75
CA LEU A 122 1.47 -11.27 14.86
C LEU A 122 1.63 -12.73 15.32
N ASN A 123 1.97 -12.93 16.60
CA ASN A 123 2.37 -14.25 17.09
C ASN A 123 1.18 -15.18 17.43
N GLU A 124 0.05 -14.61 17.87
CA GLU A 124 -1.12 -15.39 18.29
C GLU A 124 -2.18 -15.50 17.19
N TYR A 125 -2.28 -14.48 16.29
CA TYR A 125 -3.34 -14.40 15.27
C TYR A 125 -2.83 -14.38 13.83
N ASN A 126 -1.49 -14.35 13.62
CA ASN A 126 -0.86 -14.17 12.30
C ASN A 126 -1.31 -12.88 11.58
N ILE A 127 -1.56 -11.81 12.34
CA ILE A 127 -1.96 -10.50 11.83
C ILE A 127 -0.80 -9.52 12.04
N GLU A 128 -0.22 -9.02 10.95
CA GLU A 128 0.78 -7.98 10.99
C GLU A 128 0.14 -6.60 10.82
N VAL A 129 0.38 -5.71 11.78
CA VAL A 129 0.03 -4.29 11.70
C VAL A 129 1.30 -3.44 11.82
N ALA A 130 1.37 -2.36 11.05
CA ALA A 130 2.53 -1.46 11.11
C ALA A 130 2.34 -0.43 12.22
N GLY A 131 3.40 -0.11 12.96
CA GLY A 131 3.42 1.00 13.91
C GLY A 131 3.57 2.37 13.23
N GLY A 132 3.41 3.44 14.01
CA GLY A 132 3.80 4.78 13.61
C GLY A 132 5.32 4.93 13.50
N PHE A 133 5.77 5.99 12.85
CA PHE A 133 7.19 6.36 12.82
C PHE A 133 7.39 7.85 13.10
N GLY A 134 8.62 8.25 13.41
CA GLY A 134 8.93 9.63 13.79
C GLY A 134 8.12 10.06 15.02
N GLN A 135 7.42 11.16 14.93
CA GLN A 135 6.61 11.70 16.02
C GLN A 135 5.41 10.81 16.41
N LEU A 136 4.97 9.94 15.52
CA LEU A 136 3.85 9.02 15.76
C LEU A 136 4.30 7.63 16.26
N ALA A 137 5.59 7.43 16.48
CA ALA A 137 6.11 6.17 16.96
C ALA A 137 5.52 5.80 18.35
N GLY A 138 4.93 4.61 18.44
CA GLY A 138 4.25 4.14 19.65
C GLY A 138 2.87 4.75 19.93
N GLN A 139 2.44 5.74 19.13
CA GLN A 139 1.15 6.42 19.35
C GLN A 139 0.04 5.92 18.42
N VAL A 140 0.40 5.21 17.35
CA VAL A 140 -0.58 4.74 16.36
C VAL A 140 -0.20 3.36 15.82
N TRP A 141 -1.22 2.64 15.35
CA TRP A 141 -1.08 1.52 14.42
C TRP A 141 -1.59 1.93 13.04
N ARG A 142 -0.97 1.38 12.00
CA ARG A 142 -1.43 1.53 10.61
C ARG A 142 -1.97 0.20 10.13
N VAL A 143 -3.26 0.16 9.85
CA VAL A 143 -3.99 -1.03 9.41
C VAL A 143 -4.31 -0.91 7.94
N GLY A 144 -3.77 -1.81 7.13
CA GLY A 144 -3.99 -1.86 5.68
C GLY A 144 -5.12 -2.83 5.32
N LEU A 145 -6.16 -2.33 4.66
CA LEU A 145 -7.24 -3.11 4.05
C LEU A 145 -7.11 -3.01 2.53
N MET A 146 -6.12 -3.71 1.95
CA MET A 146 -5.75 -3.53 0.55
C MET A 146 -5.97 -4.81 -0.25
N GLY A 147 -6.56 -4.67 -1.44
CA GLY A 147 -6.68 -5.75 -2.42
C GLY A 147 -7.37 -6.98 -1.83
N PHE A 148 -6.69 -8.11 -1.85
CA PHE A 148 -7.20 -9.38 -1.34
C PHE A 148 -7.55 -9.36 0.16
N ASN A 149 -6.82 -8.56 0.95
CA ASN A 149 -7.05 -8.47 2.41
C ASN A 149 -8.27 -7.61 2.79
N SER A 150 -8.81 -6.81 1.87
CA SER A 150 -10.03 -6.05 2.11
C SER A 150 -11.25 -6.98 2.04
N ARG A 151 -11.51 -7.68 3.15
CA ARG A 151 -12.58 -8.66 3.34
C ARG A 151 -13.18 -8.51 4.73
N PRO A 152 -14.51 -8.70 4.89
CA PRO A 152 -15.16 -8.56 6.19
C PRO A 152 -14.60 -9.54 7.23
N GLU A 153 -14.23 -10.76 6.83
CA GLU A 153 -13.67 -11.76 7.74
C GLU A 153 -12.37 -11.31 8.39
N ASN A 154 -11.49 -10.66 7.61
CA ASN A 154 -10.23 -10.13 8.11
C ASN A 154 -10.44 -8.94 9.07
N VAL A 155 -11.43 -8.09 8.77
CA VAL A 155 -11.81 -6.98 9.66
C VAL A 155 -12.32 -7.51 10.99
N LEU A 156 -13.26 -8.46 10.96
CA LEU A 156 -13.86 -9.04 12.17
C LEU A 156 -12.82 -9.78 13.01
N LEU A 157 -11.92 -10.53 12.36
CA LEU A 157 -10.83 -11.21 13.04
C LEU A 157 -9.91 -10.22 13.76
N LEU A 158 -9.49 -9.15 13.07
CA LEU A 158 -8.62 -8.12 13.67
C LEU A 158 -9.31 -7.43 14.86
N LEU A 159 -10.56 -7.01 14.72
CA LEU A 159 -11.32 -6.37 15.81
C LEU A 159 -11.47 -7.30 17.01
N SER A 160 -11.77 -8.58 16.77
CA SER A 160 -11.88 -9.59 17.84
C SER A 160 -10.55 -9.82 18.55
N ALA A 161 -9.45 -9.95 17.79
CA ALA A 161 -8.11 -10.11 18.35
C ALA A 161 -7.69 -8.88 19.16
N MET A 162 -7.91 -7.67 18.64
CA MET A 162 -7.61 -6.43 19.38
C MET A 162 -8.39 -6.35 20.70
N LYS A 163 -9.67 -6.69 20.66
CA LYS A 163 -10.51 -6.72 21.87
C LYS A 163 -10.02 -7.71 22.91
N GLU A 164 -9.63 -8.92 22.50
CA GLU A 164 -9.11 -9.95 23.40
C GLU A 164 -7.73 -9.57 24.00
N ILE A 165 -6.88 -8.94 23.20
CA ILE A 165 -5.52 -8.55 23.63
C ILE A 165 -5.56 -7.39 24.64
N MET A 166 -6.48 -6.46 24.47
CA MET A 166 -6.54 -5.23 25.28
C MET A 166 -7.48 -5.33 26.49
N GLY A 167 -8.34 -6.35 26.55
CA GLY A 167 -9.30 -6.59 27.66
C GLY A 167 -10.61 -5.91 27.41
#